data_c6640eca4e5145e9ddc66dce12638903
#
_entry.id   c6640eca4e5145e9ddc66dce12638903
#
_cell.length_a   1.000
_cell.length_b   1.000
_cell.length_c   1.000
_cell.angle_alpha   90.00
_cell.angle_beta   90.00
_cell.angle_gamma   90.00
#
_symmetry.space_group_name_H-M   'P 1'
#
loop_
_entity.id
_entity.type
_entity.pdbx_description
1 polymer ?
#
loop_
_entity_poly.entity_id
_entity_poly.type
_entity_poly.pdbx_seq_one_letter_code
_entity_poly.pdbx_strand_id
1 'polypeptide(L)'
;TEVARDNMPGGTPTHSTLASTAISGTGETTPITFSLSTCAFVEGTNTIAVEVHQNDITSSDLSFNLELVGVVGGGSPSLTRGPYLQVANETAITIRWRTNNACMGRVSVGPSNGTYTTATVDETCPTTEHIVRVTGLAPDTKYYYQISATDATIFQGDAQNFFRTNPTATTTRKIRIAAFG
;
A
#
# COMPACT_ATOMS: atom_id res chain seq x y z
N THR A 1 14.62 9.03 2.53
CA THR A 1 13.26 9.43 2.97
C THR A 1 13.22 9.45 4.48
N GLU A 2 12.75 10.55 5.09
CA GLU A 2 12.49 10.61 6.52
C GLU A 2 11.29 9.72 6.85
N VAL A 3 11.42 8.89 7.87
CA VAL A 3 10.38 7.92 8.28
C VAL A 3 9.84 8.19 9.68
N ALA A 4 10.58 8.92 10.51
CA ALA A 4 10.16 9.32 11.84
C ALA A 4 10.91 10.58 12.28
N ARG A 5 10.27 11.38 13.13
CA ARG A 5 10.87 12.57 13.73
C ARG A 5 10.25 12.81 15.10
N ASP A 6 11.09 13.12 16.07
CA ASP A 6 10.66 13.55 17.40
C ASP A 6 11.44 14.75 17.88
N ASN A 7 10.82 15.59 18.67
CA ASN A 7 11.42 16.77 19.32
C ASN A 7 12.23 17.69 18.40
N MET A 8 11.88 17.75 17.13
CA MET A 8 12.54 18.58 16.12
C MET A 8 11.56 19.58 15.50
N PRO A 9 12.00 20.79 15.14
CA PRO A 9 11.14 21.74 14.42
C PRO A 9 10.78 21.21 13.04
N GLY A 10 9.71 21.79 12.46
CA GLY A 10 9.32 21.50 11.08
C GLY A 10 10.34 21.96 10.04
N GLY A 11 10.23 21.44 8.83
CA GLY A 11 11.14 21.74 7.72
C GLY A 11 12.32 20.77 7.63
N THR A 12 13.29 21.06 6.76
CA THR A 12 14.49 20.25 6.59
C THR A 12 15.53 20.65 7.65
N PRO A 13 15.96 19.73 8.53
CA PRO A 13 17.00 20.03 9.51
C PRO A 13 18.35 20.25 8.81
N THR A 14 19.18 21.03 9.44
CA THR A 14 20.59 21.27 9.08
C THR A 14 21.46 20.92 10.27
N HIS A 15 22.77 20.82 10.08
CA HIS A 15 23.72 20.54 11.17
C HIS A 15 23.63 21.53 12.35
N SER A 16 23.05 22.71 12.15
CA SER A 16 22.87 23.74 13.19
C SER A 16 21.43 23.81 13.73
N THR A 17 20.54 22.95 13.25
CA THR A 17 19.16 22.92 13.77
C THR A 17 19.18 22.33 15.17
N LEU A 18 18.59 23.03 16.14
CA LEU A 18 18.48 22.56 17.52
C LEU A 18 17.19 21.78 17.71
N ALA A 19 17.19 20.86 18.67
CA ALA A 19 15.97 20.21 19.15
C ALA A 19 15.02 21.25 19.79
N SER A 20 13.73 21.00 19.73
CA SER A 20 12.69 21.94 20.15
C SER A 20 12.68 22.19 21.66
N THR A 21 12.99 21.15 22.45
CA THR A 21 13.01 21.21 23.92
C THR A 21 14.11 20.34 24.49
N ALA A 22 14.59 20.69 25.70
CA ALA A 22 15.45 19.78 26.46
C ALA A 22 14.69 18.55 26.91
N ILE A 23 15.33 17.39 26.85
CA ILE A 23 14.84 16.16 27.45
C ILE A 23 15.60 15.99 28.77
N SER A 24 14.89 15.63 29.85
CA SER A 24 15.48 15.44 31.17
C SER A 24 14.74 14.41 32.01
N GLY A 25 15.39 13.90 33.02
CA GLY A 25 14.82 12.95 33.98
C GLY A 25 14.37 11.65 33.34
N THR A 26 13.13 11.26 33.54
CA THR A 26 12.57 10.02 32.97
C THR A 26 12.49 10.05 31.44
N GLY A 27 12.44 11.22 30.81
CA GLY A 27 12.45 11.35 29.37
C GLY A 27 13.73 10.82 28.72
N GLU A 28 14.86 10.87 29.41
CA GLU A 28 16.14 10.35 28.91
C GLU A 28 16.20 8.82 28.85
N THR A 29 15.35 8.14 29.59
CA THR A 29 15.33 6.68 29.71
C THR A 29 14.05 6.03 29.16
N THR A 30 13.07 6.84 28.76
CA THR A 30 11.80 6.36 28.21
C THR A 30 11.87 6.31 26.67
N PRO A 31 11.84 5.13 26.05
CA PRO A 31 11.85 5.03 24.59
C PRO A 31 10.61 5.67 23.95
N ILE A 32 10.80 6.36 22.85
CA ILE A 32 9.72 6.87 22.00
C ILE A 32 9.47 5.84 20.90
N THR A 33 8.23 5.43 20.73
CA THR A 33 7.86 4.39 19.76
C THR A 33 7.22 5.00 18.51
N PHE A 34 7.71 4.63 17.36
CA PHE A 34 7.11 4.94 16.05
C PHE A 34 6.63 3.66 15.37
N SER A 35 5.44 3.71 14.77
CA SER A 35 4.99 2.66 13.87
C SER A 35 5.40 3.02 12.45
N LEU A 36 6.30 2.24 11.87
CA LEU A 36 6.74 2.44 10.49
C LEU A 36 5.92 1.56 9.54
N SER A 37 5.61 2.11 8.36
CA SER A 37 5.04 1.29 7.29
C SER A 37 6.06 0.28 6.79
N THR A 38 5.61 -0.95 6.53
CA THR A 38 6.44 -1.96 5.86
C THR A 38 6.94 -1.50 4.49
N CYS A 39 6.25 -0.53 3.86
CA CYS A 39 6.69 0.12 2.61
C CYS A 39 7.95 0.97 2.75
N ALA A 40 8.37 1.29 3.96
CA ALA A 40 9.65 1.97 4.21
C ALA A 40 10.86 1.04 4.00
N PHE A 41 10.62 -0.26 3.89
CA PHE A 41 11.65 -1.29 3.74
C PHE A 41 11.54 -1.97 2.37
N VAL A 42 12.67 -2.39 1.84
CA VAL A 42 12.77 -3.17 0.59
C VAL A 42 13.35 -4.54 0.88
N GLU A 43 13.10 -5.50 -0.01
CA GLU A 43 13.78 -6.79 0.07
C GLU A 43 15.30 -6.60 -0.08
N GLY A 44 16.09 -7.28 0.73
CA GLY A 44 17.53 -7.16 0.76
C GLY A 44 18.03 -6.16 1.81
N THR A 45 19.09 -5.41 1.48
CA THR A 45 19.76 -4.51 2.43
C THR A 45 19.00 -3.18 2.57
N ASN A 46 18.67 -2.83 3.80
CA ASN A 46 18.14 -1.52 4.17
C ASN A 46 19.15 -0.79 5.06
N THR A 47 19.29 0.51 4.87
CA THR A 47 20.15 1.36 5.69
C THR A 47 19.29 2.31 6.51
N ILE A 48 19.50 2.32 7.81
CA ILE A 48 18.89 3.29 8.72
C ILE A 48 19.94 4.35 9.03
N ALA A 49 19.62 5.60 8.75
CA ALA A 49 20.42 6.75 9.14
C ALA A 49 19.65 7.55 10.19
N VAL A 50 20.34 8.00 11.23
CA VAL A 50 19.74 8.79 12.31
C VAL A 50 20.54 10.07 12.51
N GLU A 51 19.84 11.20 12.63
CA GLU A 51 20.40 12.46 13.08
C GLU A 51 19.92 12.72 14.50
N VAL A 52 20.84 13.09 15.39
CA VAL A 52 20.55 13.47 16.78
C VAL A 52 20.99 14.92 16.99
N HIS A 53 20.08 15.73 17.49
CA HIS A 53 20.30 17.17 17.70
C HIS A 53 20.16 17.52 19.16
N GLN A 54 21.08 18.34 19.68
CA GLN A 54 21.00 18.93 21.01
C GLN A 54 20.02 20.11 21.01
N ASN A 55 19.41 20.39 22.14
CA ASN A 55 18.54 21.57 22.29
C ASN A 55 19.32 22.87 22.54
N ASP A 56 20.59 22.77 22.92
CA ASP A 56 21.46 23.92 23.19
C ASP A 56 22.89 23.64 22.70
N ILE A 57 23.55 24.62 22.12
CA ILE A 57 24.92 24.53 21.60
C ILE A 57 25.98 24.30 22.69
N THR A 58 25.64 24.56 23.95
CA THR A 58 26.51 24.36 25.10
C THR A 58 26.22 23.05 25.86
N SER A 59 25.26 22.28 25.42
CA SER A 59 24.96 20.99 26.03
C SER A 59 26.16 20.05 25.92
N SER A 60 26.51 19.37 26.99
CA SER A 60 27.69 18.51 27.09
C SER A 60 27.37 17.02 26.97
N ASP A 61 26.11 16.65 26.96
CA ASP A 61 25.64 15.27 26.90
C ASP A 61 24.79 14.98 25.67
N LEU A 62 24.98 13.82 25.12
CA LEU A 62 24.22 13.28 24.00
C LEU A 62 24.13 11.77 24.17
N SER A 63 22.92 11.25 24.24
CA SER A 63 22.70 9.80 24.24
C SER A 63 21.75 9.39 23.14
N PHE A 64 21.94 8.20 22.61
CA PHE A 64 21.10 7.62 21.58
C PHE A 64 21.01 6.12 21.76
N ASN A 65 19.80 5.57 21.67
CA ASN A 65 19.55 4.14 21.60
C ASN A 65 18.42 3.88 20.59
N LEU A 66 18.57 2.87 19.78
CA LEU A 66 17.61 2.48 18.76
C LEU A 66 17.33 0.99 18.84
N GLU A 67 16.05 0.64 18.88
CA GLU A 67 15.56 -0.70 18.66
C GLU A 67 14.60 -0.72 17.46
N LEU A 68 14.79 -1.64 16.54
CA LEU A 68 13.86 -1.90 15.45
C LEU A 68 13.24 -3.28 15.61
N VAL A 69 11.93 -3.31 15.80
CA VAL A 69 11.17 -4.55 15.94
C VAL A 69 10.31 -4.76 14.70
N GLY A 70 10.55 -5.85 13.98
CA GLY A 70 9.69 -6.30 12.90
C GLY A 70 8.56 -7.17 13.46
N VAL A 71 7.31 -6.74 13.26
CA VAL A 71 6.16 -7.61 13.54
C VAL A 71 5.80 -8.34 12.25
N VAL A 72 6.07 -9.64 12.20
CA VAL A 72 5.61 -10.49 11.10
C VAL A 72 4.10 -10.66 11.25
N GLY A 73 3.34 -10.24 10.25
CA GLY A 73 1.89 -10.43 10.22
C GLY A 73 1.55 -11.90 10.39
N GLY A 74 0.72 -12.22 11.37
CA GLY A 74 0.40 -13.59 11.73
C GLY A 74 -0.59 -14.23 10.76
N GLY A 75 -0.18 -15.34 10.13
CA GLY A 75 -1.04 -16.22 9.36
C GLY A 75 -1.21 -15.84 7.88
N SER A 76 -1.65 -16.82 7.09
CA SER A 76 -1.95 -16.61 5.67
C SER A 76 -3.09 -15.61 5.48
N PRO A 77 -3.00 -14.69 4.51
CA PRO A 77 -4.08 -13.78 4.22
C PRO A 77 -5.29 -14.54 3.67
N SER A 78 -6.48 -14.09 4.05
CA SER A 78 -7.74 -14.62 3.55
C SER A 78 -8.71 -13.48 3.22
N LEU A 79 -9.58 -13.69 2.24
CA LEU A 79 -10.56 -12.71 1.81
C LEU A 79 -11.62 -12.50 2.90
N THR A 80 -11.83 -11.23 3.30
CA THR A 80 -12.88 -10.85 4.26
C THR A 80 -13.99 -10.05 3.61
N ARG A 81 -13.73 -9.39 2.48
CA ARG A 81 -14.72 -8.61 1.74
C ARG A 81 -14.32 -8.42 0.28
N GLY A 82 -15.29 -8.44 -0.62
CA GLY A 82 -15.14 -8.21 -2.05
C GLY A 82 -14.87 -9.51 -2.81
N PRO A 83 -14.34 -9.46 -4.04
CA PRO A 83 -13.94 -8.25 -4.79
C PRO A 83 -15.13 -7.44 -5.32
N TYR A 84 -14.93 -6.15 -5.51
CA TYR A 84 -15.90 -5.28 -6.17
C TYR A 84 -15.22 -4.30 -7.12
N LEU A 85 -15.94 -3.94 -8.18
CA LEU A 85 -15.44 -3.15 -9.30
C LEU A 85 -15.80 -1.67 -9.11
N GLN A 86 -14.87 -0.77 -9.37
CA GLN A 86 -15.07 0.68 -9.29
C GLN A 86 -14.36 1.41 -10.43
N VAL A 87 -14.82 2.62 -10.69
CA VAL A 87 -14.16 3.60 -11.59
C VAL A 87 -13.76 2.98 -12.94
N ALA A 88 -14.73 2.29 -13.58
CA ALA A 88 -14.54 1.75 -14.91
C ALA A 88 -14.52 2.88 -15.96
N ASN A 89 -13.65 2.74 -16.95
CA ASN A 89 -13.64 3.54 -18.17
C ASN A 89 -13.37 2.66 -19.40
N GLU A 90 -13.07 3.26 -20.54
CA GLU A 90 -12.83 2.55 -21.80
C GLU A 90 -11.63 1.61 -21.73
N THR A 91 -10.62 1.94 -20.95
CA THR A 91 -9.32 1.25 -20.96
C THR A 91 -8.82 0.83 -19.59
N ALA A 92 -9.64 1.01 -18.53
CA ALA A 92 -9.22 0.71 -17.17
C ALA A 92 -10.38 0.36 -16.25
N ILE A 93 -10.05 -0.35 -15.16
CA ILE A 93 -10.94 -0.72 -14.06
C ILE A 93 -10.17 -0.66 -12.75
N THR A 94 -10.84 -0.32 -11.66
CA THR A 94 -10.30 -0.48 -10.31
C THR A 94 -11.01 -1.65 -9.64
N ILE A 95 -10.24 -2.56 -9.08
CA ILE A 95 -10.72 -3.72 -8.32
C ILE A 95 -10.30 -3.52 -6.87
N ARG A 96 -11.26 -3.70 -5.95
CA ARG A 96 -11.02 -3.53 -4.51
C ARG A 96 -11.48 -4.76 -3.75
N TRP A 97 -10.74 -5.10 -2.72
CA TRP A 97 -11.07 -6.17 -1.76
C TRP A 97 -10.42 -5.91 -0.41
N ARG A 98 -10.75 -6.74 0.58
CA ARG A 98 -10.15 -6.69 1.91
C ARG A 98 -9.70 -8.08 2.34
N THR A 99 -8.55 -8.13 3.01
CA THR A 99 -8.03 -9.34 3.66
C THR A 99 -7.96 -9.16 5.19
N ASN A 100 -7.90 -10.28 5.92
CA ASN A 100 -7.74 -10.27 7.37
C ASN A 100 -6.32 -9.87 7.81
N ASN A 101 -5.31 -10.30 7.05
CA ASN A 101 -3.89 -10.00 7.29
C ASN A 101 -3.33 -9.19 6.13
N ALA A 102 -2.40 -8.28 6.42
CA ALA A 102 -1.77 -7.47 5.40
C ALA A 102 -0.94 -8.34 4.44
N CYS A 103 -1.12 -8.13 3.15
CA CYS A 103 -0.34 -8.76 2.08
C CYS A 103 -0.22 -7.81 0.89
N MET A 104 0.70 -8.08 -0.01
CA MET A 104 0.73 -7.43 -1.32
C MET A 104 -0.29 -8.11 -2.23
N GLY A 105 -1.30 -7.35 -2.66
CA GLY A 105 -2.34 -7.84 -3.54
C GLY A 105 -1.89 -7.87 -5.00
N ARG A 106 -2.45 -8.81 -5.75
CA ARG A 106 -2.28 -8.96 -7.19
C ARG A 106 -3.62 -9.07 -7.88
N VAL A 107 -3.76 -8.38 -9.00
CA VAL A 107 -4.86 -8.59 -9.95
C VAL A 107 -4.29 -9.10 -11.27
N SER A 108 -4.79 -10.22 -11.73
CA SER A 108 -4.51 -10.77 -13.04
C SER A 108 -5.76 -10.76 -13.90
N VAL A 109 -5.66 -10.30 -15.14
CA VAL A 109 -6.79 -10.10 -16.08
C VAL A 109 -6.53 -10.83 -17.39
N GLY A 110 -7.57 -11.42 -17.96
CA GLY A 110 -7.45 -12.12 -19.23
C GLY A 110 -8.77 -12.35 -19.98
N PRO A 111 -8.69 -12.96 -21.17
CA PRO A 111 -9.84 -13.10 -22.08
C PRO A 111 -10.85 -14.14 -21.62
N SER A 112 -10.45 -15.10 -20.79
CA SER A 112 -11.32 -16.18 -20.32
C SER A 112 -10.99 -16.57 -18.87
N ASN A 113 -11.96 -17.21 -18.22
CA ASN A 113 -11.75 -17.76 -16.88
C ASN A 113 -10.60 -18.80 -16.92
N GLY A 114 -9.66 -18.66 -15.98
CA GLY A 114 -8.46 -19.50 -15.92
C GLY A 114 -7.32 -19.09 -16.86
N THR A 115 -7.55 -18.09 -17.73
CA THR A 115 -6.51 -17.55 -18.65
C THR A 115 -6.36 -16.05 -18.44
N TYR A 116 -5.45 -15.65 -17.55
CA TYR A 116 -5.26 -14.26 -17.12
C TYR A 116 -3.95 -13.70 -17.69
N THR A 117 -3.87 -13.60 -19.02
CA THR A 117 -2.65 -13.26 -19.76
C THR A 117 -2.61 -11.83 -20.31
N THR A 118 -3.69 -11.04 -20.11
CA THR A 118 -3.77 -9.68 -20.68
C THR A 118 -3.00 -8.66 -19.84
N ALA A 119 -3.17 -8.69 -18.53
CA ALA A 119 -2.48 -7.77 -17.62
C ALA A 119 -2.34 -8.41 -16.23
N THR A 120 -1.24 -8.10 -15.56
CA THR A 120 -1.04 -8.39 -14.14
C THR A 120 -0.54 -7.13 -13.45
N VAL A 121 -1.17 -6.74 -12.35
CA VAL A 121 -0.81 -5.57 -11.57
C VAL A 121 -0.65 -5.98 -10.10
N ASP A 122 0.51 -5.68 -9.55
CA ASP A 122 0.87 -5.94 -8.16
C ASP A 122 0.84 -4.64 -7.34
N GLU A 123 0.39 -4.73 -6.10
CA GLU A 123 0.61 -3.68 -5.13
C GLU A 123 2.09 -3.67 -4.70
N THR A 124 2.57 -2.51 -4.33
CA THR A 124 3.97 -2.32 -3.91
C THR A 124 4.15 -2.42 -2.40
N CYS A 125 3.05 -2.46 -1.65
CA CYS A 125 3.06 -2.45 -0.19
C CYS A 125 2.02 -3.42 0.37
N PRO A 126 2.34 -4.14 1.46
CA PRO A 126 1.36 -4.94 2.18
C PRO A 126 0.26 -4.05 2.79
N THR A 127 -0.98 -4.43 2.55
CA THR A 127 -2.16 -3.77 3.12
C THR A 127 -3.26 -4.80 3.37
N THR A 128 -4.26 -4.43 4.17
CA THR A 128 -5.51 -5.18 4.31
C THR A 128 -6.62 -4.61 3.44
N GLU A 129 -6.51 -3.35 3.00
CA GLU A 129 -7.44 -2.67 2.10
C GLU A 129 -6.79 -2.55 0.72
N HIS A 130 -7.16 -3.41 -0.19
CA HIS A 130 -6.57 -3.49 -1.53
C HIS A 130 -7.30 -2.61 -2.52
N ILE A 131 -6.53 -1.84 -3.32
CA ILE A 131 -7.04 -0.96 -4.37
C ILE A 131 -6.10 -1.07 -5.57
N VAL A 132 -6.45 -1.90 -6.53
CA VAL A 132 -5.62 -2.13 -7.71
C VAL A 132 -6.32 -1.59 -8.95
N ARG A 133 -5.65 -0.71 -9.67
CA ARG A 133 -6.11 -0.18 -10.94
C ARG A 133 -5.40 -0.87 -12.11
N VAL A 134 -6.17 -1.60 -12.90
CA VAL A 134 -5.70 -2.21 -14.14
C VAL A 134 -5.97 -1.25 -15.29
N THR A 135 -4.96 -1.00 -16.11
CA THR A 135 -5.01 -0.08 -17.27
C THR A 135 -4.56 -0.78 -18.54
N GLY A 136 -4.64 -0.09 -19.68
CA GLY A 136 -4.19 -0.63 -20.96
C GLY A 136 -5.13 -1.68 -21.59
N LEU A 137 -6.39 -1.70 -21.14
CA LEU A 137 -7.39 -2.62 -21.65
C LEU A 137 -8.02 -2.09 -22.95
N ALA A 138 -8.56 -2.99 -23.77
CA ALA A 138 -9.31 -2.62 -24.97
C ALA A 138 -10.74 -2.16 -24.58
N PRO A 139 -11.29 -1.15 -25.28
CA PRO A 139 -12.68 -0.71 -25.06
C PRO A 139 -13.71 -1.80 -25.40
N ASP A 140 -14.88 -1.70 -24.79
CA ASP A 140 -16.03 -2.59 -25.00
C ASP A 140 -15.70 -4.08 -24.99
N THR A 141 -14.71 -4.48 -24.19
CA THR A 141 -14.17 -5.84 -24.17
C THR A 141 -14.48 -6.51 -22.83
N LYS A 142 -14.93 -7.77 -22.87
CA LYS A 142 -15.14 -8.57 -21.66
C LYS A 142 -13.81 -9.18 -21.23
N TYR A 143 -13.52 -9.00 -19.94
CA TYR A 143 -12.36 -9.60 -19.27
C TYR A 143 -12.78 -10.38 -18.03
N TYR A 144 -12.10 -11.47 -17.78
CA TYR A 144 -12.12 -12.17 -16.51
C TYR A 144 -10.93 -11.73 -15.66
N TYR A 145 -11.09 -11.78 -14.34
CA TYR A 145 -10.02 -11.40 -13.42
C TYR A 145 -9.89 -12.36 -12.25
N GLN A 146 -8.71 -12.40 -11.71
CA GLN A 146 -8.36 -13.12 -10.48
C GLN A 146 -7.71 -12.14 -9.52
N ILE A 147 -8.05 -12.23 -8.24
CA ILE A 147 -7.35 -11.56 -7.15
C ILE A 147 -6.57 -12.58 -6.34
N SER A 148 -5.34 -12.24 -6.01
CA SER A 148 -4.44 -13.09 -5.23
C SER A 148 -3.50 -12.22 -4.39
N ALA A 149 -2.72 -12.84 -3.49
CA ALA A 149 -1.50 -12.24 -3.00
C ALA A 149 -0.35 -12.50 -3.99
N THR A 150 0.72 -11.74 -3.88
CA THR A 150 1.91 -11.91 -4.74
C THR A 150 2.65 -13.22 -4.47
N ASP A 151 2.45 -13.84 -3.31
CA ASP A 151 2.96 -15.18 -2.94
C ASP A 151 2.17 -16.33 -3.57
N ALA A 152 1.27 -16.02 -4.53
CA ALA A 152 0.38 -16.94 -5.23
C ALA A 152 -0.82 -17.47 -4.41
N THR A 153 -1.10 -16.95 -3.22
CA THR A 153 -2.35 -17.25 -2.49
C THR A 153 -3.54 -16.65 -3.25
N ILE A 154 -4.35 -17.49 -3.89
CA ILE A 154 -5.52 -17.05 -4.66
C ILE A 154 -6.69 -16.78 -3.69
N PHE A 155 -7.27 -15.59 -3.76
CA PHE A 155 -8.45 -15.22 -2.98
C PHE A 155 -9.74 -15.50 -3.73
N GLN A 156 -9.81 -15.10 -4.99
CA GLN A 156 -10.96 -15.36 -5.86
C GLN A 156 -10.59 -15.20 -7.34
N GLY A 157 -11.18 -16.02 -8.20
CA GLY A 157 -10.94 -15.99 -9.64
C GLY A 157 -11.73 -17.10 -10.33
N ASP A 158 -13.05 -16.95 -10.43
CA ASP A 158 -13.95 -17.91 -11.05
C ASP A 158 -14.69 -17.32 -12.26
N ALA A 159 -15.64 -18.05 -12.81
CA ALA A 159 -16.41 -17.61 -13.98
C ALA A 159 -17.33 -16.39 -13.70
N GLN A 160 -17.56 -16.03 -12.44
CA GLN A 160 -18.35 -14.86 -12.04
C GLN A 160 -17.47 -13.62 -11.89
N ASN A 161 -16.15 -13.78 -11.81
CA ASN A 161 -15.20 -12.67 -11.71
C ASN A 161 -14.88 -12.12 -13.10
N PHE A 162 -15.77 -11.32 -13.64
CA PHE A 162 -15.60 -10.66 -14.93
C PHE A 162 -16.11 -9.23 -14.90
N PHE A 163 -15.65 -8.45 -15.87
CA PHE A 163 -16.16 -7.11 -16.17
C PHE A 163 -16.14 -6.87 -17.68
N ARG A 164 -16.75 -5.79 -18.11
CA ARG A 164 -16.60 -5.27 -19.47
C ARG A 164 -16.17 -3.82 -19.36
N THR A 165 -15.13 -3.43 -20.08
CA THR A 165 -14.71 -2.03 -20.22
C THR A 165 -15.79 -1.22 -20.91
N ASN A 166 -15.84 0.09 -20.63
CA ASN A 166 -16.80 0.96 -21.27
C ASN A 166 -16.54 1.00 -22.80
N PRO A 167 -17.59 1.15 -23.59
CA PRO A 167 -17.42 1.42 -25.01
C PRO A 167 -16.88 2.84 -25.22
N THR A 168 -16.30 3.09 -26.40
CA THR A 168 -15.89 4.46 -26.80
C THR A 168 -17.09 5.41 -26.90
N ALA A 169 -16.83 6.71 -26.77
CA ALA A 169 -17.87 7.74 -26.83
C ALA A 169 -18.66 7.75 -28.15
N THR A 170 -18.12 7.17 -29.22
CA THR A 170 -18.76 7.06 -30.53
C THR A 170 -19.66 5.85 -30.72
N THR A 171 -19.79 5.00 -29.70
CA THR A 171 -20.62 3.79 -29.81
C THR A 171 -22.11 4.12 -29.95
N THR A 172 -22.79 3.36 -30.78
CA THR A 172 -24.27 3.41 -30.92
C THR A 172 -24.95 2.28 -30.15
N ARG A 173 -24.21 1.46 -29.42
CA ARG A 173 -24.76 0.35 -28.65
C ARG A 173 -25.60 0.84 -27.45
N LYS A 174 -26.74 0.21 -27.20
CA LYS A 174 -27.53 0.45 -25.98
C LYS A 174 -26.70 0.10 -24.73
N ILE A 175 -26.61 1.04 -23.81
CA ILE A 175 -26.04 0.85 -22.48
C ILE A 175 -27.20 0.69 -21.47
N ARG A 176 -27.11 -0.30 -20.59
CA ARG A 176 -28.06 -0.51 -19.51
C ARG A 176 -27.37 -0.17 -18.20
N ILE A 177 -28.00 0.69 -17.41
CA ILE A 177 -27.54 1.09 -16.09
C ILE A 177 -28.60 0.63 -15.08
N ALA A 178 -28.18 -0.06 -14.03
CA ALA A 178 -29.01 -0.37 -12.88
C ALA A 178 -28.52 0.49 -11.70
N ALA A 179 -29.43 1.22 -11.06
CA ALA A 179 -29.18 1.97 -9.85
C ALA A 179 -30.02 1.36 -8.73
N PHE A 180 -29.40 1.14 -7.58
CA PHE A 180 -30.04 0.60 -6.38
C PHE A 180 -29.89 1.64 -5.27
N GLY A 181 -30.95 1.92 -4.54
CA GLY A 181 -30.99 2.78 -3.37
C GLY A 181 -31.27 1.98 -2.10
#